data_034f8e507473c9f1734a7f109ce91b87
#
_entry.id   034f8e507473c9f1734a7f109ce91b87
#
_cell.length_a   1.000
_cell.length_b   1.000
_cell.length_c   1.000
_cell.angle_alpha   90.00
_cell.angle_beta   90.00
_cell.angle_gamma   90.00
#
_symmetry.space_group_name_H-M   'P 1'
#
loop_
_entity.id
_entity.type
_entity.pdbx_description
1 polymer ?
#
loop_
_entity_poly.entity_id
_entity_poly.type
_entity_poly.pdbx_seq_one_letter_code
_entity_poly.pdbx_strand_id
1 'polypeptide(L)'
;MTFPAAFQIRLQSFLGLAVAWILAPAYFLLIRIAGWRVRDLAGTRKRWAELRKGHQGPWLVCGNHLTMVDSMIMTYSMTSLGGHLMAYRSLPWNLPERTNFNRNKLLAALCYLAKCIPVRRGGAREEMRGALAKCDHLLRRRQNLMVFPEGGRSRTGRVNREDFS
;
A
#
# COMPACT_ATOMS: atom_id res chain seq x y z
N MET A 1 7.96 -26.29 2.46
CA MET A 1 8.80 -25.52 1.49
C MET A 1 8.19 -24.14 1.30
N THR A 2 8.90 -23.09 1.67
CA THR A 2 8.46 -21.70 1.41
C THR A 2 8.87 -21.33 -0.01
N PHE A 3 7.91 -20.95 -0.85
CA PHE A 3 8.22 -20.46 -2.19
C PHE A 3 9.12 -19.21 -2.12
N PRO A 4 10.06 -19.04 -3.07
CA PRO A 4 10.90 -17.84 -3.14
C PRO A 4 10.05 -16.55 -3.14
N ALA A 5 10.54 -15.49 -2.50
CA ALA A 5 9.85 -14.21 -2.41
C ALA A 5 9.40 -13.68 -3.80
N ALA A 6 10.23 -13.88 -4.82
CA ALA A 6 9.94 -13.50 -6.20
C ALA A 6 8.68 -14.19 -6.76
N PHE A 7 8.51 -15.49 -6.49
CA PHE A 7 7.33 -16.23 -6.94
C PHE A 7 6.07 -15.75 -6.22
N GLN A 8 6.14 -15.59 -4.90
CA GLN A 8 5.01 -15.10 -4.10
C GLN A 8 4.53 -13.72 -4.59
N ILE A 9 5.45 -12.79 -4.84
CA ILE A 9 5.14 -11.45 -5.34
C ILE A 9 4.53 -11.50 -6.76
N ARG A 10 5.05 -12.34 -7.65
CA ARG A 10 4.50 -12.49 -9.00
C ARG A 10 3.07 -13.03 -8.97
N LEU A 11 2.84 -14.09 -8.20
CA LEU A 11 1.51 -14.69 -8.03
C LEU A 11 0.53 -13.68 -7.44
N GLN A 12 0.91 -12.99 -6.37
CA GLN A 12 0.10 -11.96 -5.74
C GLN A 12 -0.23 -10.82 -6.71
N SER A 13 0.75 -10.35 -7.49
CA SER A 13 0.55 -9.30 -8.50
C SER A 13 -0.41 -9.74 -9.60
N PHE A 14 -0.28 -10.97 -10.07
CA PHE A 14 -1.15 -11.52 -11.09
C PHE A 14 -2.60 -11.63 -10.61
N LEU A 15 -2.81 -12.22 -9.42
CA LEU A 15 -4.14 -12.35 -8.83
C LEU A 15 -4.75 -10.98 -8.53
N GLY A 16 -3.96 -10.05 -7.97
CA GLY A 16 -4.41 -8.70 -7.69
C GLY A 16 -4.82 -7.95 -8.95
N LEU A 17 -4.05 -8.06 -10.04
CA LEU A 17 -4.39 -7.45 -11.32
C LEU A 17 -5.66 -8.05 -11.92
N ALA A 18 -5.82 -9.36 -11.86
CA ALA A 18 -7.02 -10.06 -12.38
C ALA A 18 -8.30 -9.54 -11.71
N VAL A 19 -8.27 -9.29 -10.40
CA VAL A 19 -9.45 -8.79 -9.67
C VAL A 19 -9.52 -7.27 -9.56
N ALA A 20 -8.49 -6.54 -9.98
CA ALA A 20 -8.45 -5.08 -9.89
C ALA A 20 -9.61 -4.41 -10.63
N TRP A 21 -10.09 -5.00 -11.73
CA TRP A 21 -11.22 -4.51 -12.52
C TRP A 21 -12.54 -4.48 -11.72
N ILE A 22 -12.66 -5.28 -10.68
CA ILE A 22 -13.81 -5.31 -9.78
C ILE A 22 -13.50 -4.54 -8.49
N LEU A 23 -12.34 -4.79 -7.88
CA LEU A 23 -11.99 -4.20 -6.59
C LEU A 23 -11.71 -2.70 -6.68
N ALA A 24 -11.11 -2.21 -7.76
CA ALA A 24 -10.81 -0.79 -7.86
C ALA A 24 -12.07 0.08 -8.00
N PRO A 25 -13.05 -0.22 -8.88
CA PRO A 25 -14.32 0.51 -8.90
C PRO A 25 -15.07 0.46 -7.55
N ALA A 26 -15.13 -0.72 -6.93
CA ALA A 26 -15.80 -0.89 -5.63
C ALA A 26 -15.14 -0.03 -4.55
N TYR A 27 -13.82 -0.01 -4.49
CA TYR A 27 -13.05 0.79 -3.56
C TYR A 27 -13.21 2.31 -3.81
N PHE A 28 -13.20 2.75 -5.08
CA PHE A 28 -13.45 4.15 -5.43
C PHE A 28 -14.87 4.60 -5.06
N LEU A 29 -15.84 3.73 -5.24
CA LEU A 29 -17.22 3.96 -4.82
C LEU A 29 -17.32 4.05 -3.30
N LEU A 30 -16.67 3.12 -2.57
CA LEU A 30 -16.65 3.12 -1.10
C LEU A 30 -16.08 4.42 -0.52
N ILE A 31 -14.98 4.94 -1.07
CA ILE A 31 -14.39 6.23 -0.66
C ILE A 31 -15.43 7.36 -0.80
N ARG A 32 -16.19 7.36 -1.90
CA ARG A 32 -17.21 8.39 -2.15
C ARG A 32 -18.43 8.25 -1.21
N ILE A 33 -18.93 7.04 -1.04
CA ILE A 33 -20.07 6.75 -0.16
C ILE A 33 -19.72 7.07 1.31
N ALA A 34 -18.51 6.74 1.74
CA ALA A 34 -18.00 7.07 3.07
C ALA A 34 -17.82 8.59 3.30
N GLY A 35 -18.03 9.42 2.27
CA GLY A 35 -17.93 10.87 2.37
C GLY A 35 -16.50 11.39 2.53
N TRP A 36 -15.48 10.55 2.32
CA TRP A 36 -14.10 10.97 2.43
C TRP A 36 -13.71 11.87 1.26
N ARG A 37 -13.15 13.01 1.61
CA ARG A 37 -12.74 14.02 0.63
C ARG A 37 -11.25 14.29 0.74
N VAL A 38 -10.57 14.25 -0.39
CA VAL A 38 -9.16 14.66 -0.48
C VAL A 38 -9.13 16.12 -0.93
N ARG A 39 -8.50 16.96 -0.14
CA ARG A 39 -8.30 18.36 -0.49
C ARG A 39 -7.41 18.44 -1.73
N ASP A 40 -7.83 19.24 -2.72
CA ASP A 40 -7.12 19.40 -4.00
C ASP A 40 -6.75 18.04 -4.67
N LEU A 41 -7.74 17.16 -4.83
CA LEU A 41 -7.52 15.85 -5.44
C LEU A 41 -6.92 15.93 -6.85
N ALA A 42 -7.38 16.88 -7.65
CA ALA A 42 -6.88 17.07 -9.01
C ALA A 42 -5.40 17.49 -9.04
N GLY A 43 -5.03 18.48 -8.22
CA GLY A 43 -3.66 18.93 -8.07
C GLY A 43 -2.74 17.84 -7.51
N THR A 44 -3.22 17.04 -6.54
CA THR A 44 -2.46 15.90 -6.00
C THR A 44 -2.15 14.88 -7.09
N ARG A 45 -3.13 14.51 -7.91
CA ARG A 45 -2.95 13.59 -9.04
C ARG A 45 -1.99 14.14 -10.09
N LYS A 46 -2.11 15.44 -10.39
CA LYS A 46 -1.21 16.11 -11.33
C LYS A 46 0.23 16.07 -10.83
N ARG A 47 0.47 16.46 -9.58
CA ARG A 47 1.81 16.41 -8.94
C ARG A 47 2.40 15.00 -8.93
N TRP A 48 1.59 13.99 -8.59
CA TRP A 48 2.03 12.60 -8.64
C TRP A 48 2.42 12.16 -10.05
N ALA A 49 1.64 12.54 -11.06
CA ALA A 49 1.95 12.23 -12.45
C ALA A 49 3.24 12.92 -12.92
N GLU A 50 3.48 14.17 -12.53
CA GLU A 50 4.70 14.92 -12.83
C GLU A 50 5.94 14.30 -12.17
N LEU A 51 5.87 13.95 -10.89
CA LEU A 51 6.93 13.24 -10.19
C LEU A 51 7.31 11.94 -10.91
N ARG A 52 6.31 11.17 -11.35
CA ARG A 52 6.56 9.92 -12.08
C ARG A 52 7.14 10.11 -13.47
N LYS A 53 6.89 11.23 -14.13
CA LYS A 53 7.57 11.58 -15.41
C LYS A 53 9.05 11.83 -15.20
N GLY A 54 9.41 12.53 -14.13
CA GLY A 54 10.80 12.84 -13.79
C GLY A 54 11.58 11.63 -13.25
N HIS A 55 10.90 10.67 -12.58
CA HIS A 55 11.53 9.49 -12.00
C HIS A 55 10.59 8.28 -12.02
N GLN A 56 11.01 7.21 -12.68
CA GLN A 56 10.18 6.00 -12.88
C GLN A 56 10.15 5.04 -11.68
N GLY A 57 10.63 5.49 -10.53
CA GLY A 57 10.70 4.66 -9.31
C GLY A 57 12.03 3.92 -9.15
N PRO A 58 12.20 3.19 -8.06
CA PRO A 58 11.19 2.94 -7.02
C PRO A 58 10.93 4.17 -6.16
N TRP A 59 9.69 4.32 -5.69
CA TRP A 59 9.29 5.33 -4.72
C TRP A 59 9.02 4.69 -3.37
N LEU A 60 9.56 5.29 -2.32
CA LEU A 60 9.12 5.05 -0.95
C LEU A 60 8.15 6.18 -0.57
N VAL A 61 6.88 5.83 -0.49
CA VAL A 61 5.81 6.78 -0.13
C VAL A 61 5.61 6.71 1.36
N CYS A 62 5.88 7.81 2.05
CA CYS A 62 5.69 7.93 3.48
C CYS A 62 4.55 8.88 3.79
N GLY A 63 3.77 8.58 4.82
CA GLY A 63 2.70 9.44 5.31
C GLY A 63 2.48 9.26 6.79
N ASN A 64 1.78 10.22 7.40
CA ASN A 64 1.32 10.10 8.78
C ASN A 64 0.23 9.03 8.86
N HIS A 65 0.22 8.27 9.94
CA HIS A 65 -0.77 7.23 10.16
C HIS A 65 -1.84 7.69 11.14
N LEU A 66 -3.03 7.99 10.63
CA LEU A 66 -4.16 8.50 11.42
C LEU A 66 -5.27 7.46 11.57
N THR A 67 -5.54 6.72 10.50
CA THR A 67 -6.68 5.81 10.42
C THR A 67 -6.28 4.42 9.89
N MET A 68 -7.21 3.48 9.91
CA MET A 68 -6.98 2.14 9.30
C MET A 68 -6.98 2.17 7.76
N VAL A 69 -7.43 3.27 7.17
CA VAL A 69 -7.69 3.38 5.73
C VAL A 69 -6.79 4.39 5.02
N ASP A 70 -5.79 4.94 5.73
CA ASP A 70 -4.90 5.97 5.17
C ASP A 70 -4.24 5.52 3.87
N SER A 71 -3.77 4.28 3.79
CA SER A 71 -3.16 3.75 2.58
C SER A 71 -4.14 3.71 1.40
N MET A 72 -5.43 3.45 1.67
CA MET A 72 -6.48 3.49 0.66
C MET A 72 -6.70 4.92 0.17
N ILE A 73 -6.83 5.88 1.09
CA ILE A 73 -7.03 7.30 0.76
C ILE A 73 -5.82 7.85 -0.02
N MET A 74 -4.60 7.53 0.42
CA MET A 74 -3.38 7.95 -0.26
C MET A 74 -3.32 7.37 -1.67
N THR A 75 -3.56 6.08 -1.85
CA THR A 75 -3.56 5.43 -3.15
C THR A 75 -4.66 5.99 -4.06
N TYR A 76 -5.86 6.26 -3.53
CA TYR A 76 -6.94 6.94 -4.23
C TYR A 76 -6.54 8.34 -4.70
N SER A 77 -5.78 9.07 -3.88
CA SER A 77 -5.34 10.42 -4.19
C SER A 77 -4.25 10.48 -5.26
N MET A 78 -3.48 9.41 -5.43
CA MET A 78 -2.37 9.37 -6.39
C MET A 78 -2.83 9.31 -7.84
N THR A 79 -3.93 8.59 -8.13
CA THR A 79 -4.35 8.39 -9.52
C THR A 79 -5.86 8.20 -9.65
N SER A 80 -6.38 8.37 -10.86
CA SER A 80 -7.78 8.10 -11.17
C SER A 80 -8.07 6.60 -11.21
N LEU A 81 -9.34 6.21 -11.30
CA LEU A 81 -9.72 4.81 -11.49
C LEU A 81 -9.07 4.20 -12.73
N GLY A 82 -9.11 4.90 -13.87
CA GLY A 82 -8.41 4.46 -15.08
C GLY A 82 -6.90 4.28 -14.84
N GLY A 83 -6.26 5.21 -14.12
CA GLY A 83 -4.86 5.10 -13.73
C GLY A 83 -4.56 3.88 -12.84
N HIS A 84 -5.49 3.53 -11.92
CA HIS A 84 -5.37 2.31 -11.10
C HIS A 84 -5.33 1.04 -11.97
N LEU A 85 -6.17 0.98 -12.97
CA LEU A 85 -6.27 -0.19 -13.85
C LEU A 85 -5.13 -0.27 -14.84
N MET A 86 -4.83 0.85 -15.54
CA MET A 86 -3.82 0.89 -16.60
C MET A 86 -2.38 0.90 -16.08
N ALA A 87 -2.16 1.45 -14.91
CA ALA A 87 -0.84 1.56 -14.29
C ALA A 87 -0.74 0.78 -12.95
N TYR A 88 -1.40 -0.36 -12.85
CA TYR A 88 -1.45 -1.19 -11.64
C TYR A 88 -0.07 -1.44 -11.01
N ARG A 89 0.98 -1.65 -11.83
CA ARG A 89 2.34 -1.87 -11.33
C ARG A 89 2.91 -0.68 -10.57
N SER A 90 2.47 0.54 -10.90
CA SER A 90 2.95 1.76 -10.25
C SER A 90 2.26 2.07 -8.92
N LEU A 91 1.18 1.36 -8.59
CA LEU A 91 0.55 1.49 -7.29
C LEU A 91 1.49 0.94 -6.21
N PRO A 92 1.63 1.63 -5.08
CA PRO A 92 2.54 1.19 -4.04
C PRO A 92 2.04 -0.09 -3.34
N TRP A 93 2.98 -0.89 -2.88
CA TRP A 93 2.74 -2.00 -1.98
C TRP A 93 2.69 -1.49 -0.54
N ASN A 94 1.71 -1.95 0.21
CA ASN A 94 1.51 -1.57 1.61
C ASN A 94 2.09 -2.61 2.56
N LEU A 95 2.54 -2.15 3.73
CA LEU A 95 3.06 -2.99 4.81
C LEU A 95 2.16 -2.90 6.05
N PRO A 96 0.95 -3.49 6.02
CA PRO A 96 0.04 -3.44 7.16
C PRO A 96 0.50 -4.36 8.29
N GLU A 97 0.15 -3.98 9.54
CA GLU A 97 0.32 -4.84 10.70
C GLU A 97 -0.54 -6.11 10.57
N ARG A 98 0.10 -7.26 10.63
CA ARG A 98 -0.53 -8.57 10.40
C ARG A 98 -1.71 -8.86 11.32
N THR A 99 -1.60 -8.49 12.59
CA THR A 99 -2.62 -8.77 13.60
C THR A 99 -3.95 -8.05 13.33
N ASN A 100 -3.92 -6.90 12.64
CA ASN A 100 -5.12 -6.15 12.31
C ASN A 100 -5.93 -6.81 11.19
N PHE A 101 -5.29 -7.53 10.27
CA PHE A 101 -5.93 -8.05 9.06
C PHE A 101 -6.17 -9.56 9.09
N ASN A 102 -5.44 -10.32 9.90
CA ASN A 102 -5.61 -11.78 9.98
C ASN A 102 -6.79 -12.23 10.84
N ARG A 103 -7.54 -11.31 11.46
CA ARG A 103 -8.74 -11.64 12.25
C ARG A 103 -9.87 -12.21 11.38
N ASN A 104 -9.92 -11.82 10.13
CA ASN A 104 -10.94 -12.23 9.19
C ASN A 104 -10.28 -12.69 7.89
N LYS A 105 -10.57 -13.92 7.46
CA LYS A 105 -10.02 -14.54 6.25
C LYS A 105 -10.35 -13.74 4.98
N LEU A 106 -11.57 -13.18 4.90
CA LEU A 106 -11.96 -12.34 3.77
C LEU A 106 -11.12 -11.07 3.70
N LEU A 107 -10.96 -10.39 4.85
CA LEU A 107 -10.13 -9.19 4.92
C LEU A 107 -8.66 -9.49 4.58
N ALA A 108 -8.13 -10.60 5.06
CA ALA A 108 -6.78 -11.05 4.73
C ALA A 108 -6.62 -11.28 3.22
N ALA A 109 -7.60 -11.93 2.58
CA ALA A 109 -7.62 -12.15 1.14
C ALA A 109 -7.70 -10.83 0.36
N LEU A 110 -8.56 -9.90 0.76
CA LEU A 110 -8.67 -8.57 0.14
C LEU A 110 -7.36 -7.78 0.26
N CYS A 111 -6.73 -7.79 1.43
CA CYS A 111 -5.41 -7.17 1.62
C CYS A 111 -4.35 -7.82 0.73
N TYR A 112 -4.34 -9.14 0.64
CA TYR A 112 -3.43 -9.84 -0.25
C TYR A 112 -3.60 -9.38 -1.70
N LEU A 113 -4.83 -9.34 -2.20
CA LEU A 113 -5.16 -8.89 -3.56
C LEU A 113 -4.90 -7.39 -3.77
N ALA A 114 -4.93 -6.58 -2.71
CA ALA A 114 -4.65 -5.14 -2.72
C ALA A 114 -3.17 -4.78 -2.52
N LYS A 115 -2.23 -5.65 -2.92
CA LYS A 115 -0.77 -5.41 -2.83
C LYS A 115 -0.30 -5.14 -1.40
N CYS A 116 -0.75 -5.92 -0.43
CA CYS A 116 -0.26 -5.82 0.94
C CYS A 116 0.75 -6.93 1.25
N ILE A 117 1.83 -6.56 1.94
CA ILE A 117 2.81 -7.47 2.56
C ILE A 117 2.63 -7.34 4.07
N PRO A 118 1.90 -8.26 4.74
CA PRO A 118 1.68 -8.17 6.17
C PRO A 118 3.00 -8.30 6.92
N VAL A 119 3.24 -7.39 7.86
CA VAL A 119 4.38 -7.42 8.78
C VAL A 119 3.87 -7.60 10.21
N ARG A 120 4.66 -8.22 11.07
CA ARG A 120 4.33 -8.38 12.49
C ARG A 120 5.35 -7.63 13.33
N ARG A 121 4.89 -6.62 14.06
CA ARG A 121 5.74 -5.89 15.00
C ARG A 121 6.16 -6.81 16.15
N GLY A 122 7.44 -6.78 16.50
CA GLY A 122 7.98 -7.69 17.51
C GLY A 122 7.85 -9.17 17.15
N GLY A 123 7.57 -9.48 15.88
CA GLY A 123 7.53 -10.86 15.38
C GLY A 123 8.89 -11.52 15.30
N ALA A 124 8.91 -12.82 15.00
CA ALA A 124 10.13 -13.57 14.82
C ALA A 124 11.03 -12.91 13.75
N ARG A 125 12.34 -12.91 14.00
CA ARG A 125 13.34 -12.34 13.06
C ARG A 125 13.19 -12.91 11.65
N GLU A 126 12.81 -14.17 11.52
CA GLU A 126 12.60 -14.83 10.23
C GLU A 126 11.39 -14.27 9.46
N GLU A 127 10.28 -13.97 10.15
CA GLU A 127 9.11 -13.33 9.53
C GLU A 127 9.47 -11.95 8.98
N MET A 128 10.24 -11.17 9.74
CA MET A 128 10.72 -9.86 9.31
C MET A 128 11.68 -9.96 8.12
N ARG A 129 12.61 -10.92 8.15
CA ARG A 129 13.50 -11.18 6.99
C ARG A 129 12.71 -11.53 5.73
N GLY A 130 11.66 -12.36 5.85
CA GLY A 130 10.80 -12.69 4.71
C GLY A 130 10.06 -11.48 4.14
N ALA A 131 9.57 -10.58 4.98
CA ALA A 131 8.93 -9.34 4.55
C ALA A 131 9.94 -8.40 3.86
N LEU A 132 11.11 -8.21 4.46
CA LEU A 132 12.18 -7.38 3.90
C LEU A 132 12.69 -7.92 2.56
N ALA A 133 12.83 -9.24 2.41
CA ALA A 133 13.22 -9.86 1.14
C ALA A 133 12.20 -9.57 0.01
N LYS A 134 10.89 -9.52 0.34
CA LYS A 134 9.85 -9.11 -0.60
C LYS A 134 9.97 -7.63 -0.96
N CYS A 135 10.22 -6.77 0.02
CA CYS A 135 10.43 -5.34 -0.21
C CYS A 135 11.65 -5.08 -1.10
N ASP A 136 12.78 -5.70 -0.80
CA ASP A 136 14.01 -5.63 -1.63
C ASP A 136 13.73 -6.07 -3.07
N HIS A 137 13.07 -7.22 -3.24
CA HIS A 137 12.69 -7.71 -4.57
C HIS A 137 11.82 -6.70 -5.34
N LEU A 138 10.86 -6.04 -4.67
CA LEU A 138 9.99 -5.03 -5.28
C LEU A 138 10.77 -3.79 -5.70
N LEU A 139 11.62 -3.25 -4.81
CA LEU A 139 12.44 -2.06 -5.07
C LEU A 139 13.41 -2.29 -6.23
N ARG A 140 14.09 -3.44 -6.29
CA ARG A 140 14.96 -3.84 -7.43
C ARG A 140 14.20 -3.90 -8.75
N ARG A 141 12.89 -4.14 -8.71
CA ARG A 141 11.99 -4.15 -9.87
C ARG A 141 11.29 -2.83 -10.13
N ARG A 142 11.78 -1.75 -9.52
CA ARG A 142 11.25 -0.39 -9.64
C ARG A 142 9.76 -0.31 -9.29
N GLN A 143 9.29 -1.12 -8.32
CA GLN A 143 7.96 -1.01 -7.76
C GLN A 143 7.98 -0.16 -6.49
N ASN A 144 6.87 0.49 -6.22
CA ASN A 144 6.74 1.45 -5.13
C ASN A 144 6.31 0.75 -3.84
N LEU A 145 6.79 1.26 -2.71
CA LEU A 145 6.35 0.87 -1.38
C LEU A 145 5.66 2.04 -0.68
N MET A 146 4.70 1.74 0.18
CA MET A 146 4.09 2.70 1.08
C MET A 146 4.30 2.24 2.51
N VAL A 147 4.83 3.12 3.33
CA VAL A 147 5.12 2.86 4.74
C VAL A 147 4.62 4.01 5.61
N PHE A 148 4.28 3.69 6.84
CA PHE A 148 3.95 4.66 7.88
C PHE A 148 5.04 4.59 8.94
N PRO A 149 6.04 5.50 8.88
CA PRO A 149 7.26 5.40 9.69
C PRO A 149 6.98 5.46 11.20
N GLU A 150 5.89 6.13 11.61
CA GLU A 150 5.46 6.20 13.02
C GLU A 150 5.21 4.82 13.64
N GLY A 151 5.08 3.80 12.79
CA GLY A 151 4.84 2.44 13.27
C GLY A 151 3.52 2.26 14.04
N GLY A 152 2.78 3.31 14.35
CA GLY A 152 1.49 3.34 15.04
C GLY A 152 0.60 4.44 14.50
N ARG A 153 -0.67 4.43 14.90
CA ARG A 153 -1.60 5.50 14.54
C ARG A 153 -1.45 6.67 15.52
N SER A 154 -1.20 7.86 14.98
CA SER A 154 -1.20 9.08 15.79
C SER A 154 -2.62 9.37 16.30
N ARG A 155 -2.76 9.61 17.60
CA ARG A 155 -4.03 10.02 18.21
C ARG A 155 -4.29 11.51 18.07
N THR A 156 -3.22 12.30 17.88
CA THR A 156 -3.27 13.76 17.87
C THR A 156 -3.17 14.35 16.47
N GLY A 157 -2.87 13.53 15.47
CA GLY A 157 -2.55 13.99 14.11
C GLY A 157 -1.19 14.69 13.98
N ARG A 158 -0.41 14.78 15.06
CA ARG A 158 0.93 15.34 15.07
C ARG A 158 1.95 14.21 14.97
N VAL A 159 3.03 14.47 14.26
CA VAL A 159 4.20 13.57 14.22
C VAL A 159 4.88 13.65 15.59
N ASN A 160 4.98 12.51 16.26
CA ASN A 160 5.72 12.42 17.51
C ASN A 160 7.18 12.05 17.18
N ARG A 161 8.13 12.89 17.60
CA ARG A 161 9.56 12.65 17.34
C ARG A 161 10.10 11.41 18.07
N GLU A 162 9.50 11.06 19.20
CA GLU A 162 9.89 9.89 19.99
C GLU A 162 9.59 8.55 19.28
N ASP A 163 8.65 8.55 18.31
CA ASP A 163 8.32 7.36 17.54
C ASP A 163 9.41 6.99 16.50
N PHE A 164 10.43 7.84 16.34
CA PHE A 164 11.55 7.64 15.39
C PHE A 164 12.90 7.39 16.08
N SER A 165 12.92 7.24 17.40
CA SER A 165 14.14 6.99 18.19
C SER A 165 14.42 5.50 18.38
#